data_615ce129d7edadc1f6407c8d2dc7ebeb
#
_entry.id   615ce129d7edadc1f6407c8d2dc7ebeb
#
_cell.length_a   1.000
_cell.length_b   1.000
_cell.length_c   1.000
_cell.angle_alpha   90.00
_cell.angle_beta   90.00
_cell.angle_gamma   90.00
#
_symmetry.space_group_name_H-M   'P 1'
#
loop_
_entity.id
_entity.type
_entity.pdbx_description
1 polymer ?
#
loop_
_entity_poly.entity_id
_entity_poly.type
_entity_poly.pdbx_seq_one_letter_code
_entity_poly.pdbx_strand_id
1 'polypeptide(L)'
;TCFNGLYRVNKAGLFNVPFGRYDHPQICDAKTIYADSALLQKVEIFTGDYQQIFPFAQGKTLFYFDPPYRPLNNTSSFNDYAKEPFNDLEQVRLKEFCDTVDAPDYHFMLSNSDCQDGFFDHLYSPYIIERVSASRSINANPSKRGKLTEILVQNYKEVKQNQLF
;
A
#
# COMPACT_ATOMS: atom_id res chain seq x y z
N THR A 1 -21.83 1.40 -3.83
CA THR A 1 -22.72 0.95 -4.92
C THR A 1 -22.03 0.79 -6.26
N CYS A 2 -20.77 1.19 -6.38
CA CYS A 2 -19.94 0.94 -7.54
C CYS A 2 -19.54 -0.54 -7.59
N PHE A 3 -19.22 -1.03 -8.79
CA PHE A 3 -18.69 -2.37 -8.94
C PHE A 3 -17.46 -2.58 -8.05
N ASN A 4 -17.53 -3.51 -7.10
CA ASN A 4 -16.48 -3.83 -6.10
C ASN A 4 -15.95 -2.63 -5.30
N GLY A 5 -16.76 -1.60 -5.06
CA GLY A 5 -16.33 -0.43 -4.29
C GLY A 5 -15.27 0.44 -4.97
N LEU A 6 -15.03 0.23 -6.27
CA LEU A 6 -13.99 0.97 -7.00
C LEU A 6 -14.33 2.45 -7.13
N TYR A 7 -13.32 3.30 -6.98
CA TYR A 7 -13.35 4.68 -7.41
C TYR A 7 -12.44 4.87 -8.62
N ARG A 8 -12.97 5.46 -9.69
CA ARG A 8 -12.19 5.79 -10.88
C ARG A 8 -12.81 6.99 -11.59
N VAL A 9 -11.96 7.85 -12.11
CA VAL A 9 -12.36 8.97 -12.96
C VAL A 9 -11.74 8.83 -14.35
N ASN A 10 -12.35 9.42 -15.36
CA ASN A 10 -11.79 9.52 -16.70
C ASN A 10 -10.79 10.69 -16.80
N LYS A 11 -10.19 10.89 -17.97
CA LYS A 11 -9.24 11.99 -18.22
C LYS A 11 -9.80 13.40 -17.97
N ALA A 12 -11.12 13.55 -17.98
CA ALA A 12 -11.81 14.80 -17.68
C ALA A 12 -12.15 14.95 -16.17
N GLY A 13 -11.70 14.04 -15.32
CA GLY A 13 -11.98 14.04 -13.88
C GLY A 13 -13.39 13.55 -13.51
N LEU A 14 -14.17 13.05 -14.48
CA LEU A 14 -15.53 12.57 -14.24
C LEU A 14 -15.54 11.11 -13.81
N PHE A 15 -16.34 10.81 -12.79
CA PHE A 15 -16.54 9.45 -12.29
C PHE A 15 -17.08 8.53 -13.40
N ASN A 16 -16.44 7.36 -13.59
CA ASN A 16 -16.78 6.46 -14.69
C ASN A 16 -16.77 4.96 -14.31
N VAL A 17 -17.04 4.66 -13.05
CA VAL A 17 -17.19 3.26 -12.64
C VAL A 17 -18.65 2.82 -12.81
N PRO A 18 -18.92 1.65 -13.42
CA PRO A 18 -20.27 1.15 -13.57
C PRO A 18 -20.90 0.78 -12.23
N PHE A 19 -22.23 0.79 -12.18
CA PHE A 19 -22.98 0.30 -11.04
C PHE A 19 -22.77 -1.21 -10.82
N GLY A 20 -22.63 -1.65 -9.55
CA GLY A 20 -22.26 -3.02 -9.20
C GLY A 20 -23.38 -4.07 -9.30
N ARG A 21 -24.58 -3.71 -9.73
CA ARG A 21 -25.77 -4.60 -9.85
C ARG A 21 -26.11 -5.35 -8.57
N TYR A 22 -26.02 -4.67 -7.42
CA TYR A 22 -26.43 -5.22 -6.13
C TYR A 22 -27.95 -5.13 -5.99
N ASP A 23 -28.59 -6.21 -5.53
CA ASP A 23 -30.06 -6.26 -5.33
C ASP A 23 -30.50 -5.33 -4.19
N HIS A 24 -29.72 -5.26 -3.11
CA HIS A 24 -29.97 -4.38 -1.96
C HIS A 24 -28.70 -3.67 -1.54
N PRO A 25 -28.26 -2.65 -2.30
CA PRO A 25 -27.01 -2.00 -1.99
C PRO A 25 -27.09 -1.17 -0.70
N GLN A 26 -26.16 -1.40 0.21
CA GLN A 26 -25.95 -0.51 1.34
C GLN A 26 -25.28 0.78 0.82
N ILE A 27 -26.06 1.81 0.56
CA ILE A 27 -25.58 3.05 -0.05
C ILE A 27 -24.78 3.88 0.95
N CYS A 28 -25.22 3.87 2.21
CA CYS A 28 -24.55 4.60 3.29
C CYS A 28 -24.47 3.72 4.54
N ASP A 29 -23.27 3.33 4.92
CA ASP A 29 -23.01 2.74 6.23
C ASP A 29 -22.68 3.83 7.24
N ALA A 30 -23.70 4.52 7.70
CA ALA A 30 -23.53 5.65 8.62
C ALA A 30 -22.78 5.26 9.90
N LYS A 31 -23.00 4.04 10.40
CA LYS A 31 -22.34 3.56 11.63
C LYS A 31 -20.82 3.49 11.44
N THR A 32 -20.37 2.88 10.37
CA THR A 32 -18.92 2.79 10.04
C THR A 32 -18.34 4.16 9.78
N ILE A 33 -19.03 5.00 8.99
CA ILE A 33 -18.56 6.37 8.66
C ILE A 33 -18.37 7.22 9.94
N TYR A 34 -19.31 7.17 10.89
CA TYR A 34 -19.17 7.91 12.13
C TYR A 34 -18.05 7.34 13.03
N ALA A 35 -17.89 6.02 13.07
CA ALA A 35 -16.81 5.38 13.82
C ALA A 35 -15.43 5.77 13.25
N ASP A 36 -15.27 5.70 11.93
CA ASP A 36 -14.05 6.09 11.23
C ASP A 36 -13.75 7.58 11.40
N SER A 37 -14.78 8.44 11.30
CA SER A 37 -14.65 9.88 11.56
C SER A 37 -14.14 10.15 12.97
N ALA A 38 -14.69 9.47 13.97
CA ALA A 38 -14.24 9.62 15.36
C ALA A 38 -12.80 9.14 15.58
N LEU A 39 -12.37 8.10 14.84
CA LEU A 39 -10.99 7.63 14.87
C LEU A 39 -10.04 8.63 14.20
N LEU A 40 -10.42 9.16 13.05
CA LEU A 40 -9.62 10.12 12.28
C LEU A 40 -9.40 11.45 13.02
N GLN A 41 -10.27 11.82 13.98
CA GLN A 41 -10.03 12.97 14.86
C GLN A 41 -8.83 12.79 15.82
N LYS A 42 -8.33 11.56 15.94
CA LYS A 42 -7.21 11.21 16.86
C LYS A 42 -5.88 11.08 16.13
N VAL A 43 -5.84 11.31 14.82
CA VAL A 43 -4.66 11.19 13.99
C VAL A 43 -4.33 12.53 13.34
N GLU A 44 -3.06 12.73 13.03
CA GLU A 44 -2.60 13.84 12.22
C GLU A 44 -2.51 13.42 10.77
N ILE A 45 -3.05 14.23 9.85
CA ILE A 45 -3.07 13.94 8.42
C ILE A 45 -2.18 14.96 7.72
N PHE A 46 -1.19 14.48 7.00
CA PHE A 46 -0.27 15.28 6.22
C PHE A 46 -0.50 15.05 4.72
N THR A 47 -0.25 16.08 3.93
CA THR A 47 -0.30 16.01 2.46
C THR A 47 1.01 16.53 1.89
N GLY A 48 1.61 15.78 0.98
CA GLY A 48 2.87 16.15 0.33
C GLY A 48 3.85 14.99 0.26
N ASP A 49 5.13 15.31 0.27
CA ASP A 49 6.19 14.31 0.23
C ASP A 49 6.26 13.51 1.54
N TYR A 50 6.41 12.19 1.43
CA TYR A 50 6.43 11.29 2.59
C TYR A 50 7.60 11.55 3.54
N GLN A 51 8.71 12.10 3.09
CA GLN A 51 9.87 12.39 3.94
C GLN A 51 9.59 13.46 4.99
N GLN A 52 8.57 14.30 4.79
CA GLN A 52 8.18 15.35 5.73
C GLN A 52 7.72 14.82 7.10
N ILE A 53 7.36 13.53 7.19
CA ILE A 53 6.91 12.93 8.46
C ILE A 53 8.05 12.62 9.42
N PHE A 54 9.29 12.54 8.95
CA PHE A 54 10.42 12.12 9.78
C PHE A 54 10.64 13.00 11.04
N PRO A 55 10.52 14.33 11.00
CA PRO A 55 10.66 15.17 12.20
C PRO A 55 9.60 14.93 13.28
N PHE A 56 8.50 14.26 12.94
CA PHE A 56 7.42 13.93 13.89
C PHE A 56 7.62 12.57 14.57
N ALA A 57 8.61 11.79 14.13
CA ALA A 57 8.94 10.52 14.76
C ALA A 57 9.50 10.76 16.17
N GLN A 58 8.90 10.14 17.17
CA GLN A 58 9.30 10.29 18.58
C GLN A 58 9.30 8.93 19.28
N GLY A 59 10.37 8.64 20.04
CA GLY A 59 10.50 7.39 20.75
C GLY A 59 10.38 6.18 19.82
N LYS A 60 9.68 5.13 20.25
CA LYS A 60 9.46 3.94 19.42
C LYS A 60 8.42 4.23 18.35
N THR A 61 8.86 4.27 17.10
CA THR A 61 8.02 4.59 15.94
C THR A 61 8.05 3.45 14.92
N LEU A 62 6.88 3.09 14.39
CA LEU A 62 6.74 2.21 13.24
C LEU A 62 6.32 3.05 12.02
N PHE A 63 7.11 3.00 10.97
CA PHE A 63 6.78 3.54 9.65
C PHE A 63 6.17 2.44 8.79
N TYR A 64 4.95 2.64 8.32
CA TYR A 64 4.35 1.75 7.33
C TYR A 64 4.28 2.46 5.98
N PHE A 65 4.96 1.88 4.99
CA PHE A 65 5.02 2.41 3.63
C PHE A 65 4.15 1.56 2.70
N ASP A 66 3.15 2.19 2.10
CA ASP A 66 2.29 1.60 1.07
C ASP A 66 2.34 2.49 -0.19
N PRO A 67 3.49 2.50 -0.90
CA PRO A 67 3.68 3.34 -2.07
C PRO A 67 2.85 2.83 -3.25
N PRO A 68 2.70 3.62 -4.32
CA PRO A 68 2.23 3.08 -5.58
C PRO A 68 3.07 1.87 -6.01
N TYR A 69 2.42 0.72 -6.18
CA TYR A 69 3.10 -0.54 -6.47
C TYR A 69 3.76 -0.52 -7.83
N ARG A 70 4.97 -1.06 -7.90
CA ARG A 70 5.69 -1.24 -9.17
C ARG A 70 4.90 -2.19 -10.08
N PRO A 71 4.65 -1.83 -11.35
CA PRO A 71 3.93 -2.70 -12.28
C PRO A 71 4.62 -4.05 -12.48
N LEU A 72 3.85 -5.15 -12.45
CA LEU A 72 4.35 -6.51 -12.69
C LEU A 72 4.82 -6.73 -14.14
N ASN A 73 4.32 -5.94 -15.07
CA ASN A 73 4.70 -5.95 -16.49
C ASN A 73 4.37 -4.60 -17.13
N ASN A 74 4.96 -4.32 -18.28
CA ASN A 74 4.82 -3.05 -19.01
C ASN A 74 3.37 -2.74 -19.47
N THR A 75 2.46 -3.73 -19.46
CA THR A 75 1.06 -3.57 -19.85
C THR A 75 0.14 -3.30 -18.66
N SER A 76 0.63 -3.42 -17.43
CA SER A 76 -0.16 -3.23 -16.19
C SER A 76 0.04 -1.84 -15.57
N SER A 77 0.39 -0.82 -16.35
CA SER A 77 0.60 0.54 -15.85
C SER A 77 -0.73 1.15 -15.37
N PHE A 78 -1.06 0.95 -14.09
CA PHE A 78 -2.11 1.69 -13.38
C PHE A 78 -1.61 3.06 -12.86
N ASN A 79 -0.37 3.45 -13.18
CA ASN A 79 0.27 4.68 -12.69
C ASN A 79 -0.12 5.94 -13.47
N ASP A 80 -1.04 5.85 -14.45
CA ASP A 80 -1.51 6.98 -15.25
C ASP A 80 -2.33 8.05 -14.46
N TYR A 81 -2.54 7.84 -13.16
CA TYR A 81 -3.34 8.78 -12.34
C TYR A 81 -2.51 9.86 -11.63
N ALA A 82 -1.20 9.71 -11.54
CA ALA A 82 -0.33 10.72 -10.98
C ALA A 82 0.27 11.59 -12.10
N LYS A 83 0.35 12.90 -11.88
CA LYS A 83 1.06 13.81 -12.81
C LYS A 83 2.52 13.42 -12.97
N GLU A 84 3.11 12.81 -11.96
CA GLU A 84 4.43 12.20 -11.97
C GLU A 84 4.30 10.73 -11.51
N PRO A 85 4.63 9.75 -12.36
CA PRO A 85 4.51 8.34 -12.00
C PRO A 85 5.55 8.00 -10.93
N PHE A 86 5.15 7.20 -9.93
CA PHE A 86 6.06 6.61 -8.95
C PHE A 86 6.87 5.49 -9.64
N ASN A 87 7.95 5.89 -10.30
CA ASN A 87 8.81 5.03 -11.12
C ASN A 87 9.93 4.37 -10.31
N ASP A 88 10.84 3.65 -10.97
CA ASP A 88 11.95 2.96 -10.32
C ASP A 88 12.90 3.92 -9.57
N LEU A 89 13.04 5.17 -10.01
CA LEU A 89 13.83 6.18 -9.29
C LEU A 89 13.16 6.58 -7.97
N GLU A 90 11.83 6.72 -7.96
CA GLU A 90 11.08 6.98 -6.75
C GLU A 90 11.10 5.77 -5.78
N GLN A 91 11.13 4.53 -6.30
CA GLN A 91 11.35 3.33 -5.48
C GLN A 91 12.73 3.34 -4.80
N VAL A 92 13.76 3.75 -5.54
CA VAL A 92 15.13 3.92 -4.99
C VAL A 92 15.14 5.03 -3.92
N ARG A 93 14.54 6.18 -4.20
CA ARG A 93 14.44 7.29 -3.25
C ARG A 93 13.69 6.89 -1.97
N LEU A 94 12.64 6.07 -2.08
CA LEU A 94 11.93 5.55 -0.92
C LEU A 94 12.83 4.61 -0.10
N LYS A 95 13.63 3.78 -0.77
CA LYS A 95 14.61 2.93 -0.09
C LYS A 95 15.66 3.74 0.68
N GLU A 96 16.16 4.82 0.10
CA GLU A 96 17.10 5.74 0.78
C GLU A 96 16.45 6.36 2.04
N PHE A 97 15.15 6.64 1.98
CA PHE A 97 14.41 7.07 3.15
C PHE A 97 14.24 5.93 4.19
N CYS A 98 14.01 4.70 3.76
CA CYS A 98 14.02 3.55 4.65
C CYS A 98 15.37 3.40 5.37
N ASP A 99 16.49 3.64 4.68
CA ASP A 99 17.82 3.64 5.31
C ASP A 99 17.96 4.77 6.34
N THR A 100 17.36 5.92 6.08
CA THR A 100 17.37 7.06 7.02
C THR A 100 16.59 6.76 8.30
N VAL A 101 15.48 6.01 8.18
CA VAL A 101 14.65 5.64 9.34
C VAL A 101 15.08 4.32 9.99
N ASP A 102 16.13 3.67 9.49
CA ASP A 102 16.69 2.44 10.08
C ASP A 102 17.56 2.78 11.31
N ALA A 103 16.92 2.89 12.47
CA ALA A 103 17.54 3.24 13.74
C ALA A 103 16.98 2.37 14.87
N PRO A 104 17.66 2.26 16.04
CA PRO A 104 17.27 1.35 17.12
C PRO A 104 15.83 1.49 17.62
N ASP A 105 15.29 2.71 17.62
CA ASP A 105 13.93 2.99 18.09
C ASP A 105 12.92 3.07 16.93
N TYR A 106 13.37 2.94 15.70
CA TYR A 106 12.53 3.08 14.52
C TYR A 106 12.45 1.76 13.75
N HIS A 107 11.24 1.34 13.50
CA HIS A 107 10.95 0.19 12.66
C HIS A 107 10.22 0.63 11.41
N PHE A 108 10.46 -0.06 10.31
CA PHE A 108 9.65 0.14 9.13
C PHE A 108 9.15 -1.19 8.55
N MET A 109 8.00 -1.11 7.91
CA MET A 109 7.43 -2.14 7.06
C MET A 109 6.98 -1.49 5.76
N LEU A 110 7.34 -2.09 4.63
CA LEU A 110 7.00 -1.62 3.30
C LEU A 110 6.32 -2.76 2.52
N SER A 111 5.17 -2.47 1.92
CA SER A 111 4.48 -3.39 1.00
C SER A 111 4.72 -2.99 -0.46
N ASN A 112 4.86 -3.98 -1.35
CA ASN A 112 4.94 -3.74 -2.79
C ASN A 112 4.63 -5.02 -3.59
N SER A 113 4.55 -4.91 -4.92
CA SER A 113 4.39 -6.07 -5.79
C SER A 113 5.65 -6.93 -5.83
N ASP A 114 5.49 -8.26 -5.91
CA ASP A 114 6.58 -9.20 -6.16
C ASP A 114 6.84 -9.31 -7.68
N CYS A 115 7.68 -8.42 -8.19
CA CYS A 115 7.95 -8.32 -9.63
C CYS A 115 8.78 -9.49 -10.18
N GLN A 116 9.38 -10.33 -9.36
CA GLN A 116 10.18 -11.51 -9.72
C GLN A 116 11.33 -11.23 -10.71
N ASP A 117 11.71 -9.96 -10.89
CA ASP A 117 12.82 -9.52 -11.74
C ASP A 117 14.10 -9.23 -10.93
N GLY A 118 14.06 -9.47 -9.61
CA GLY A 118 15.14 -9.22 -8.69
C GLY A 118 15.34 -7.76 -8.28
N PHE A 119 14.54 -6.83 -8.80
CA PHE A 119 14.70 -5.41 -8.50
C PHE A 119 14.63 -5.13 -7.00
N PHE A 120 13.57 -5.59 -6.33
CA PHE A 120 13.40 -5.38 -4.91
C PHE A 120 14.34 -6.23 -4.05
N ASP A 121 14.68 -7.46 -4.50
CA ASP A 121 15.64 -8.30 -3.79
C ASP A 121 17.03 -7.66 -3.75
N HIS A 122 17.43 -6.97 -4.81
CA HIS A 122 18.66 -6.19 -4.85
C HIS A 122 18.56 -4.91 -4.03
N LEU A 123 17.49 -4.14 -4.23
CA LEU A 123 17.31 -2.83 -3.63
C LEU A 123 17.23 -2.91 -2.10
N TYR A 124 16.51 -3.90 -1.58
CA TYR A 124 16.30 -4.10 -0.14
C TYR A 124 17.12 -5.25 0.43
N SER A 125 18.22 -5.64 -0.21
CA SER A 125 19.10 -6.73 0.24
C SER A 125 19.59 -6.65 1.70
N PRO A 126 19.76 -5.47 2.34
CA PRO A 126 20.11 -5.40 3.76
C PRO A 126 18.95 -5.76 4.71
N TYR A 127 17.73 -5.84 4.23
CA TYR A 127 16.51 -5.98 5.01
C TYR A 127 15.87 -7.36 4.84
N ILE A 128 14.89 -7.65 5.69
CA ILE A 128 14.12 -8.88 5.60
C ILE A 128 13.04 -8.67 4.54
N ILE A 129 12.97 -9.55 3.56
CA ILE A 129 11.95 -9.56 2.52
C ILE A 129 11.12 -10.83 2.69
N GLU A 130 9.85 -10.66 3.04
CA GLU A 130 8.88 -11.74 3.10
C GLU A 130 7.94 -11.69 1.89
N ARG A 131 7.59 -12.86 1.35
CA ARG A 131 6.62 -12.97 0.27
C ARG A 131 5.30 -13.49 0.82
N VAL A 132 4.26 -12.70 0.66
CA VAL A 132 2.91 -13.00 1.16
C VAL A 132 1.96 -13.25 0.00
N SER A 133 1.05 -14.21 0.17
CA SER A 133 0.02 -14.47 -0.82
C SER A 133 -1.10 -13.44 -0.69
N ALA A 134 -1.29 -12.63 -1.71
CA ALA A 134 -2.40 -11.69 -1.81
C ALA A 134 -3.47 -12.21 -2.78
N SER A 135 -4.75 -12.12 -2.39
CA SER A 135 -5.85 -12.46 -3.30
C SER A 135 -6.32 -11.21 -4.03
N ARG A 136 -6.21 -11.17 -5.36
CA ARG A 136 -6.87 -10.13 -6.15
C ARG A 136 -8.35 -10.41 -6.28
N SER A 137 -9.16 -9.70 -5.53
CA SER A 137 -10.63 -9.72 -5.67
C SER A 137 -11.12 -9.00 -6.93
N ILE A 138 -10.31 -8.17 -7.56
CA ILE A 138 -10.68 -7.28 -8.64
C ILE A 138 -10.04 -7.72 -9.94
N ASN A 139 -10.73 -8.59 -10.68
CA ASN A 139 -10.47 -8.82 -12.09
C ASN A 139 -11.81 -9.04 -12.80
N ALA A 140 -12.03 -8.36 -13.92
CA ALA A 140 -13.23 -8.54 -14.75
C ALA A 140 -13.37 -9.98 -15.26
N ASN A 141 -12.26 -10.71 -15.42
CA ASN A 141 -12.26 -12.12 -15.78
C ASN A 141 -12.02 -13.00 -14.54
N PRO A 142 -13.02 -13.79 -14.08
CA PRO A 142 -12.87 -14.66 -12.91
C PRO A 142 -11.74 -15.68 -13.01
N SER A 143 -11.42 -16.17 -14.22
CA SER A 143 -10.35 -17.14 -14.44
C SER A 143 -8.95 -16.53 -14.30
N LYS A 144 -8.83 -15.20 -14.28
CA LYS A 144 -7.59 -14.44 -14.05
C LYS A 144 -7.47 -13.91 -12.60
N ARG A 145 -8.37 -14.33 -11.70
CA ARG A 145 -8.26 -14.11 -10.27
C ARG A 145 -7.30 -15.12 -9.68
N GLY A 146 -5.99 -14.88 -9.83
CA GLY A 146 -4.93 -15.74 -9.30
C GLY A 146 -4.44 -15.23 -7.94
N LYS A 147 -3.81 -16.10 -7.17
CA LYS A 147 -2.97 -15.69 -6.04
C LYS A 147 -1.76 -14.99 -6.64
N LEU A 148 -1.54 -13.76 -6.23
CA LEU A 148 -0.31 -13.03 -6.49
C LEU A 148 0.51 -13.04 -5.21
N THR A 149 1.81 -13.01 -5.37
CA THR A 149 2.71 -12.69 -4.27
C THR A 149 2.95 -11.19 -4.23
N GLU A 150 2.98 -10.67 -3.02
CA GLU A 150 3.44 -9.34 -2.68
C GLU A 150 4.64 -9.46 -1.75
N ILE A 151 5.48 -8.45 -1.71
CA ILE A 151 6.60 -8.39 -0.78
C ILE A 151 6.24 -7.53 0.42
N LEU A 152 6.71 -7.96 1.60
CA LEU A 152 6.82 -7.16 2.80
C LEU A 152 8.30 -7.02 3.14
N VAL A 153 8.79 -5.80 3.16
CA VAL A 153 10.17 -5.48 3.54
C VAL A 153 10.17 -4.87 4.92
N GLN A 154 11.06 -5.33 5.80
CA GLN A 154 11.13 -4.83 7.18
C GLN A 154 12.55 -4.86 7.73
N ASN A 155 12.88 -3.92 8.64
CA ASN A 155 14.18 -3.85 9.32
C ASN A 155 14.21 -4.56 10.68
N TYR A 156 13.14 -5.26 11.05
CA TYR A 156 13.04 -5.96 12.34
C TYR A 156 12.56 -7.40 12.15
N LYS A 157 12.87 -8.25 13.12
CA LYS A 157 12.35 -9.62 13.18
C LYS A 157 11.16 -9.64 14.12
N GLU A 158 10.06 -10.25 13.71
CA GLU A 158 8.99 -10.56 14.64
C GLU A 158 9.53 -11.51 15.73
N VAL A 159 9.42 -11.09 16.98
CA VAL A 159 9.60 -11.98 18.10
C VAL A 159 8.31 -12.79 18.20
N LYS A 160 8.32 -14.03 17.69
CA LYS A 160 7.23 -14.97 17.97
C LYS A 160 7.13 -15.07 19.49
N GLN A 161 6.10 -14.47 20.07
CA GLN A 161 5.73 -14.80 21.44
C GLN A 161 5.45 -16.30 21.47
N ASN A 162 6.41 -17.07 21.97
CA ASN A 162 6.13 -18.44 22.37
C ASN A 162 4.92 -18.38 23.29
N GLN A 163 3.85 -19.02 22.88
CA GLN A 163 2.65 -19.18 23.68
C GLN A 163 3.10 -19.74 25.05
N LEU A 164 3.13 -18.87 26.05
CA LEU A 164 3.08 -19.26 27.46
C LEU A 164 1.62 -19.58 27.76
N PHE A 165 1.23 -20.82 27.48
CA PHE A 165 0.05 -21.46 28.07
C PHE A 165 0.40 -22.92 28.34
#